data_747d1ea94bf70f6e8c238d56305912a0
#
_entry.id   747d1ea94bf70f6e8c238d56305912a0
#
_cell.length_a   1.000
_cell.length_b   1.000
_cell.length_c   1.000
_cell.angle_alpha   90.00
_cell.angle_beta   90.00
_cell.angle_gamma   90.00
#
_symmetry.space_group_name_H-M   'P 1'
#
loop_
_entity.id
_entity.type
_entity.pdbx_description
1 polymer ?
#
loop_
_entity_poly.entity_id
_entity_poly.type
_entity_poly.pdbx_seq_one_letter_code
_entity_poly.pdbx_strand_id
1 'polypeptide(L)'
;PAEGLALVARDEFGTVVGTVRLWDVAAGIDGAHALLLGPLAVEPTLKSAGIGSALMREAIAEATRLGHAAIILVGDAPYYGRFGFSARKTGHLAMPGPYERHRLLALELVPRALDGARGVIRPAGRKAKPARIAEAV
;
A
#
# COMPACT_ATOMS: atom_id res chain seq x y z
N PRO A 1 7.29 -0.85 8.70
CA PRO A 1 6.03 -1.28 8.10
C PRO A 1 5.08 -1.86 9.13
N ALA A 2 3.81 -1.98 8.78
CA ALA A 2 2.85 -2.68 9.57
C ALA A 2 3.26 -4.15 9.72
N GLU A 3 2.91 -4.76 10.83
CA GLU A 3 3.27 -6.14 11.12
C GLU A 3 2.73 -7.08 10.04
N GLY A 4 3.60 -7.91 9.47
CA GLY A 4 3.27 -8.85 8.40
C GLY A 4 3.15 -8.25 7.00
N LEU A 5 3.45 -6.96 6.83
CA LEU A 5 3.24 -6.24 5.58
C LEU A 5 4.55 -5.70 4.98
N ALA A 6 5.60 -6.47 5.08
CA ALA A 6 6.80 -6.34 4.29
C ALA A 6 6.96 -7.63 3.48
N LEU A 7 6.75 -7.55 2.18
CA LEU A 7 6.71 -8.71 1.30
C LEU A 7 7.85 -8.66 0.30
N VAL A 8 8.40 -9.82 -0.01
CA VAL A 8 9.42 -9.96 -1.04
C VAL A 8 9.01 -11.00 -2.07
N ALA A 9 9.43 -10.78 -3.31
CA ALA A 9 9.38 -11.78 -4.38
C ALA A 9 10.79 -12.31 -4.60
N ARG A 10 10.94 -13.61 -4.71
CA ARG A 10 12.22 -14.27 -5.00
C ARG A 10 12.12 -15.03 -6.30
N ASP A 11 13.22 -15.09 -7.03
CA ASP A 11 13.31 -15.95 -8.21
C ASP A 11 13.60 -17.40 -7.80
N GLU A 12 13.74 -18.28 -8.79
CA GLU A 12 14.02 -19.70 -8.59
C GLU A 12 15.36 -19.98 -7.90
N PHE A 13 16.26 -19.00 -7.89
CA PHE A 13 17.57 -19.08 -7.21
C PHE A 13 17.55 -18.48 -5.81
N GLY A 14 16.39 -18.01 -5.34
CA GLY A 14 16.26 -17.38 -4.03
C GLY A 14 16.67 -15.92 -3.98
N THR A 15 17.00 -15.31 -5.11
CA THR A 15 17.36 -13.89 -5.18
C THR A 15 16.12 -13.02 -5.05
N VAL A 16 16.17 -12.00 -4.21
CA VAL A 16 15.07 -11.03 -4.08
C VAL A 16 15.00 -10.20 -5.34
N VAL A 17 13.87 -10.25 -6.04
CA VAL A 17 13.63 -9.55 -7.30
C VAL A 17 12.52 -8.52 -7.20
N GLY A 18 11.85 -8.44 -6.08
CA GLY A 18 10.85 -7.41 -5.83
C GLY A 18 10.52 -7.29 -4.36
N THR A 19 10.05 -6.12 -3.96
CA THR A 19 9.64 -5.83 -2.59
C THR A 19 8.44 -4.91 -2.58
N VAL A 20 7.60 -5.03 -1.57
CA VAL A 20 6.57 -4.05 -1.25
C VAL A 20 6.42 -3.94 0.26
N ARG A 21 6.19 -2.71 0.73
CA ARG A 21 5.95 -2.45 2.15
C ARG A 21 4.70 -1.62 2.32
N LEU A 22 3.98 -1.89 3.40
CA LEU A 22 2.80 -1.13 3.79
C LEU A 22 2.97 -0.66 5.23
N TRP A 23 2.59 0.57 5.51
CA TRP A 23 2.84 1.26 6.78
C TRP A 23 1.54 1.66 7.42
N ASP A 24 1.43 1.50 8.73
CA ASP A 24 0.28 2.00 9.47
C ASP A 24 0.25 3.53 9.44
N VAL A 25 -0.89 4.08 9.04
CA VAL A 25 -1.12 5.52 9.00
C VAL A 25 -2.49 5.86 9.58
N ALA A 26 -2.64 7.12 9.98
CA ALA A 26 -3.92 7.72 10.26
C ALA A 26 -4.35 8.53 9.03
N ALA A 27 -5.55 8.25 8.55
CA ALA A 27 -6.11 8.91 7.38
C ALA A 27 -6.75 10.24 7.80
N GLY A 28 -5.91 11.21 8.10
CA GLY A 28 -6.34 12.57 8.39
C GLY A 28 -6.72 12.82 9.86
N ILE A 29 -7.53 13.86 10.05
CA ILE A 29 -7.80 14.47 11.36
C ILE A 29 -8.50 13.49 12.32
N ASP A 30 -9.45 12.72 11.84
CA ASP A 30 -10.22 11.80 12.66
C ASP A 30 -9.50 10.49 12.98
N GLY A 31 -8.29 10.33 12.45
CA GLY A 31 -7.42 9.22 12.81
C GLY A 31 -7.88 7.85 12.35
N ALA A 32 -8.72 7.76 11.31
CA ALA A 32 -9.12 6.49 10.74
C ALA A 32 -7.88 5.68 10.31
N HIS A 33 -7.81 4.43 10.75
CA HIS A 33 -6.67 3.59 10.42
C HIS A 33 -6.67 3.18 8.95
N ALA A 34 -5.53 3.31 8.31
CA ALA A 34 -5.29 2.86 6.95
C ALA A 34 -3.86 2.39 6.82
N LEU A 35 -3.54 1.82 5.67
CA LEU A 35 -2.17 1.48 5.31
C LEU A 35 -1.70 2.40 4.20
N LEU A 36 -0.45 2.83 4.27
CA LEU A 36 0.22 3.50 3.16
C LEU A 36 1.14 2.50 2.50
N LEU A 37 0.91 2.24 1.21
CA LEU A 37 1.71 1.32 0.42
C LEU A 37 2.86 2.07 -0.25
N GLY A 38 4.07 1.56 -0.06
CA GLY A 38 5.27 2.06 -0.73
C GLY A 38 6.52 1.85 0.12
N PRO A 39 7.64 1.66 -0.49
CA PRO A 39 7.82 1.52 -1.94
C PRO A 39 7.38 0.15 -2.47
N LEU A 40 6.99 0.11 -3.74
CA LEU A 40 6.90 -1.11 -4.54
C LEU A 40 8.07 -1.07 -5.52
N ALA A 41 8.97 -2.01 -5.44
CA ALA A 41 10.16 -2.04 -6.27
C ALA A 41 10.34 -3.42 -6.88
N VAL A 42 10.65 -3.45 -8.18
CA VAL A 42 10.90 -4.69 -8.92
C VAL A 42 12.22 -4.52 -9.67
N GLU A 43 13.02 -5.59 -9.72
CA GLU A 43 14.24 -5.63 -10.51
C GLU A 43 13.96 -5.11 -11.93
N PRO A 44 14.67 -4.07 -12.42
CA PRO A 44 14.34 -3.43 -13.70
C PRO A 44 14.31 -4.38 -14.89
N THR A 45 15.15 -5.40 -14.91
CA THR A 45 15.20 -6.38 -15.99
C THR A 45 13.99 -7.32 -16.00
N LEU A 46 13.20 -7.33 -14.93
CA LEU A 46 12.06 -8.24 -14.75
C LEU A 46 10.72 -7.52 -14.66
N LYS A 47 10.65 -6.23 -15.00
CA LYS A 47 9.42 -5.44 -14.83
C LYS A 47 8.23 -6.00 -15.62
N SER A 48 8.46 -6.67 -16.73
CA SER A 48 7.39 -7.25 -17.54
C SER A 48 6.99 -8.67 -17.11
N ALA A 49 7.61 -9.22 -16.08
CA ALA A 49 7.40 -10.62 -15.67
C ALA A 49 6.22 -10.82 -14.71
N GLY A 50 5.45 -9.76 -14.40
CA GLY A 50 4.29 -9.87 -13.51
C GLY A 50 4.61 -9.86 -12.03
N ILE A 51 5.84 -9.58 -11.63
CA ILE A 51 6.28 -9.60 -10.24
C ILE A 51 5.59 -8.49 -9.43
N GLY A 52 5.50 -7.29 -9.98
CA GLY A 52 4.81 -6.17 -9.32
C GLY A 52 3.34 -6.47 -9.09
N SER A 53 2.67 -7.06 -10.08
CA SER A 53 1.26 -7.47 -9.95
C SER A 53 1.07 -8.56 -8.89
N ALA A 54 1.97 -9.53 -8.83
CA ALA A 54 1.91 -10.58 -7.83
C ALA A 54 2.09 -10.01 -6.42
N LEU A 55 3.05 -9.10 -6.24
CA LEU A 55 3.28 -8.41 -4.97
C LEU A 55 2.05 -7.58 -4.56
N MET A 56 1.44 -6.85 -5.49
CA MET A 56 0.23 -6.06 -5.20
C MET A 56 -0.93 -6.95 -4.75
N ARG A 57 -1.18 -8.03 -5.47
CA ARG A 57 -2.28 -8.96 -5.11
C ARG A 57 -2.05 -9.60 -3.75
N GLU A 58 -0.81 -10.02 -3.47
CA GLU A 58 -0.48 -10.61 -2.18
C GLU A 58 -0.58 -9.59 -1.04
N ALA A 59 -0.11 -8.35 -1.27
CA ALA A 59 -0.23 -7.29 -0.28
C ALA A 59 -1.69 -6.99 0.06
N ILE A 60 -2.56 -6.92 -0.94
CA ILE A 60 -3.99 -6.70 -0.74
C ILE A 60 -4.61 -7.87 0.03
N ALA A 61 -4.28 -9.10 -0.34
CA ALA A 61 -4.79 -10.30 0.32
C ALA A 61 -4.35 -10.35 1.79
N GLU A 62 -3.09 -10.08 2.08
CA GLU A 62 -2.57 -10.07 3.44
C GLU A 62 -3.15 -8.93 4.28
N ALA A 63 -3.29 -7.74 3.71
CA ALA A 63 -3.92 -6.62 4.40
C ALA A 63 -5.38 -6.94 4.76
N THR A 64 -6.09 -7.56 3.85
CA THR A 64 -7.47 -8.01 4.08
C THR A 64 -7.53 -9.07 5.18
N ARG A 65 -6.65 -10.07 5.12
CA ARG A 65 -6.58 -11.14 6.11
C ARG A 65 -6.28 -10.61 7.50
N LEU A 66 -5.42 -9.60 7.60
CA LEU A 66 -5.03 -8.99 8.87
C LEU A 66 -6.04 -7.97 9.41
N GLY A 67 -7.15 -7.76 8.70
CA GLY A 67 -8.23 -6.91 9.17
C GLY A 67 -8.07 -5.43 8.90
N HIS A 68 -7.18 -5.03 7.99
CA HIS A 68 -7.04 -3.62 7.61
C HIS A 68 -8.22 -3.16 6.76
N ALA A 69 -8.60 -1.90 6.90
CA ALA A 69 -9.80 -1.37 6.28
C ALA A 69 -9.55 -0.70 4.92
N ALA A 70 -8.37 -0.14 4.71
CA ALA A 70 -8.06 0.61 3.50
C ALA A 70 -6.56 0.68 3.25
N ILE A 71 -6.18 0.79 1.96
CA ILE A 71 -4.80 1.02 1.53
C ILE A 71 -4.77 2.31 0.70
N ILE A 72 -3.80 3.16 0.99
CA ILE A 72 -3.58 4.44 0.29
C ILE A 72 -2.19 4.39 -0.35
N LEU A 73 -2.03 5.01 -1.51
CA LEU A 73 -0.73 5.13 -2.15
C LEU A 73 -0.66 6.39 -3.02
N VAL A 74 0.54 6.78 -3.37
CA VAL A 74 0.80 7.78 -4.41
C VAL A 74 1.40 7.04 -5.59
N GLY A 75 0.73 7.05 -6.74
CA GLY A 75 1.21 6.29 -7.88
C GLY A 75 0.42 6.55 -9.16
N ASP A 76 0.69 5.72 -10.15
CA ASP A 76 0.09 5.81 -11.47
C ASP A 76 -1.33 5.23 -11.50
N ALA A 77 -2.33 6.07 -11.74
CA ALA A 77 -3.72 5.64 -11.70
C ALA A 77 -4.05 4.52 -12.68
N PRO A 78 -3.60 4.54 -13.95
CA PRO A 78 -3.85 3.42 -14.86
C PRO A 78 -3.28 2.09 -14.37
N TYR A 79 -2.09 2.11 -13.79
CA TYR A 79 -1.48 0.89 -13.26
C TYR A 79 -2.22 0.37 -12.04
N TYR A 80 -2.39 1.22 -11.02
CA TYR A 80 -3.00 0.78 -9.76
C TYR A 80 -4.51 0.61 -9.86
N GLY A 81 -5.16 1.24 -10.83
CA GLY A 81 -6.56 1.03 -11.14
C GLY A 81 -6.89 -0.42 -11.45
N ARG A 82 -5.93 -1.19 -11.98
CA ARG A 82 -6.08 -2.62 -12.24
C ARG A 82 -6.36 -3.43 -10.97
N PHE A 83 -5.98 -2.91 -9.82
CA PHE A 83 -6.18 -3.55 -8.51
C PHE A 83 -7.34 -2.94 -7.73
N GLY A 84 -8.06 -2.00 -8.32
CA GLY A 84 -9.20 -1.33 -7.68
C GLY A 84 -8.90 0.01 -7.01
N PHE A 85 -7.67 0.51 -7.10
CA PHE A 85 -7.31 1.81 -6.55
C PHE A 85 -7.87 2.94 -7.39
N SER A 86 -8.35 3.99 -6.74
CA SER A 86 -8.82 5.19 -7.42
C SER A 86 -8.68 6.43 -6.53
N ALA A 87 -8.85 7.62 -7.12
CA ALA A 87 -8.84 8.89 -6.40
C ALA A 87 -10.23 9.27 -5.83
N ARG A 88 -11.21 8.39 -5.93
CA ARG A 88 -12.60 8.72 -5.56
C ARG A 88 -12.78 9.01 -4.07
N LYS A 89 -11.96 8.40 -3.21
CA LYS A 89 -12.08 8.54 -1.75
C LYS A 89 -10.98 9.40 -1.13
N THR A 90 -10.10 9.98 -1.94
CA THR A 90 -8.96 10.77 -1.44
C THR A 90 -9.12 12.28 -1.60
N GLY A 91 -10.29 12.75 -2.03
CA GLY A 91 -10.51 14.15 -2.37
C GLY A 91 -10.25 15.13 -1.23
N HIS A 92 -10.44 14.73 0.01
CA HIS A 92 -10.21 15.53 1.21
C HIS A 92 -8.97 15.13 2.00
N LEU A 93 -8.19 14.19 1.47
CA LEU A 93 -6.93 13.76 2.07
C LEU A 93 -5.75 14.44 1.41
N ALA A 94 -4.65 14.56 2.14
CA ALA A 94 -3.40 15.10 1.63
C ALA A 94 -2.21 14.33 2.20
N MET A 95 -1.14 14.24 1.41
CA MET A 95 0.14 13.74 1.88
C MET A 95 0.97 14.90 2.44
N PRO A 96 1.83 14.67 3.44
CA PRO A 96 2.83 15.66 3.80
C PRO A 96 3.84 15.79 2.67
N GLY A 97 4.30 17.03 2.41
CA GLY A 97 5.29 17.32 1.39
C GLY A 97 4.75 17.34 -0.03
N PRO A 98 5.62 17.51 -1.02
CA PRO A 98 5.21 17.62 -2.42
C PRO A 98 4.71 16.28 -2.97
N TYR A 99 3.60 16.32 -3.68
CA TYR A 99 3.07 15.19 -4.46
C TYR A 99 2.05 15.71 -5.47
N GLU A 100 1.75 14.91 -6.49
CA GLU A 100 0.70 15.24 -7.44
C GLU A 100 -0.64 14.71 -6.93
N ARG A 101 -1.61 15.60 -6.74
CA ARG A 101 -2.89 15.29 -6.10
C ARG A 101 -3.64 14.15 -6.78
N HIS A 102 -3.63 14.10 -8.12
CA HIS A 102 -4.34 13.06 -8.87
C HIS A 102 -3.71 11.67 -8.74
N ARG A 103 -2.52 11.60 -8.17
CA ARG A 103 -1.81 10.34 -7.92
C ARG A 103 -2.06 9.78 -6.51
N LEU A 104 -2.80 10.49 -5.67
CA LEU A 104 -3.20 9.98 -4.36
C LEU A 104 -4.41 9.08 -4.53
N LEU A 105 -4.18 7.78 -4.38
CA LEU A 105 -5.16 6.74 -4.68
C LEU A 105 -5.44 5.91 -3.44
N ALA A 106 -6.63 5.31 -3.37
CA ALA A 106 -6.99 4.42 -2.28
C ALA A 106 -7.83 3.24 -2.76
N LEU A 107 -7.73 2.16 -2.01
CA LEU A 107 -8.58 0.98 -2.12
C LEU A 107 -9.20 0.72 -0.75
N GLU A 108 -10.52 0.77 -0.67
CA GLU A 108 -11.23 0.37 0.53
C GLU A 108 -11.38 -1.15 0.56
N LEU A 109 -10.80 -1.79 1.58
CA LEU A 109 -10.96 -3.23 1.81
C LEU A 109 -12.26 -3.52 2.54
N VAL A 110 -12.70 -2.57 3.35
CA VAL A 110 -14.01 -2.55 4.00
C VAL A 110 -14.80 -1.41 3.38
N PRO A 111 -16.04 -1.63 2.94
CA PRO A 111 -16.84 -0.57 2.34
C PRO A 111 -16.96 0.65 3.26
N ARG A 112 -16.81 1.83 2.70
CA ARG A 112 -16.91 3.13 3.39
C ARG A 112 -15.82 3.41 4.42
N ALA A 113 -14.72 2.65 4.41
CA ALA A 113 -13.65 2.81 5.39
C ALA A 113 -13.07 4.24 5.40
N LEU A 114 -13.07 4.91 4.26
CA LEU A 114 -12.53 6.26 4.12
C LEU A 114 -13.62 7.35 4.03
N ASP A 115 -14.87 7.01 4.22
CA ASP A 115 -15.94 8.02 4.21
C ASP A 115 -15.73 9.03 5.32
N GLY A 116 -15.74 10.32 4.94
CA GLY A 116 -15.48 11.42 5.88
C GLY A 116 -14.01 11.65 6.22
N ALA A 117 -13.09 10.84 5.74
CA ALA A 117 -11.67 11.03 5.99
C ALA A 117 -11.17 12.32 5.34
N ARG A 118 -10.45 13.14 6.12
CA ARG A 118 -9.96 14.44 5.65
C ARG A 118 -8.71 14.86 6.41
N GLY A 119 -7.89 15.67 5.78
CA GLY A 119 -6.67 16.21 6.38
C GLY A 119 -5.42 15.47 5.92
N VAL A 120 -4.32 15.74 6.58
CA VAL A 120 -3.02 15.18 6.23
C VAL A 120 -2.88 13.76 6.77
N ILE A 121 -2.43 12.84 5.92
CA ILE A 121 -2.13 11.47 6.31
C ILE A 121 -0.88 11.50 7.21
N ARG A 122 -0.94 10.80 8.34
CA ARG A 122 0.10 10.82 9.37
C ARG A 122 0.55 9.40 9.71
N PRO A 123 1.82 9.22 10.09
CA PRO A 123 2.24 7.95 10.66
C PRO A 123 1.40 7.62 11.90
N ALA A 124 0.98 6.36 12.02
CA ALA A 124 0.19 5.89 13.16
C ALA A 124 0.77 4.60 13.73
N GLY A 125 1.89 4.14 13.20
CA GLY A 125 2.49 2.89 13.61
C GLY A 125 3.13 2.97 14.97
N ARG A 126 3.11 1.86 15.67
CA ARG A 126 3.97 1.63 16.83
C ARG A 126 5.42 1.57 16.35
N LYS A 127 6.36 1.88 17.24
CA LYS A 127 7.76 1.55 17.03
C LYS A 127 7.84 0.05 16.75
N ALA A 128 8.19 -0.30 15.52
CA ALA A 128 8.02 -1.64 15.02
C ALA A 128 8.93 -2.65 15.74
N LYS A 129 8.36 -3.75 16.17
CA LYS A 129 9.08 -5.02 16.17
C LYS A 129 9.60 -5.25 14.76
N PRO A 130 10.79 -5.90 14.59
CA PRO A 130 11.26 -6.24 13.26
C PRO A 130 10.14 -6.94 12.49
N ALA A 131 9.80 -6.40 11.32
CA ALA A 131 8.71 -6.92 10.53
C ALA A 131 9.08 -8.31 10.00
N ARG A 132 8.15 -9.24 10.07
CA ARG A 132 8.28 -10.51 9.39
C ARG A 132 8.19 -10.27 7.90
N ILE A 133 9.14 -10.83 7.15
CA ILE A 133 9.12 -10.76 5.71
C ILE A 133 8.42 -12.02 5.20
N ALA A 134 7.35 -11.85 4.43
CA ALA A 134 6.64 -12.94 3.80
C ALA A 134 6.99 -13.00 2.32
N GLU A 135 7.13 -14.20 1.77
CA GLU A 135 7.35 -14.39 0.34
C GLU A 135 6.02 -14.23 -0.40
N ALA A 136 6.04 -13.52 -1.52
CA ALA A 136 4.84 -13.17 -2.27
C ALA A 136 4.69 -13.98 -3.57
N VAL A 137 5.67 -14.75 -3.96
CA VAL A 137 5.63 -15.52 -5.23
C VAL A 137 6.16 -16.91 -5.02
#